data_ef9943aece428c1bf18cf6045ed73578
#
_entry.id   ef9943aece428c1bf18cf6045ed73578
#
_cell.length_a   1.000
_cell.length_b   1.000
_cell.length_c   1.000
_cell.angle_alpha   90.00
_cell.angle_beta   90.00
_cell.angle_gamma   90.00
#
_symmetry.space_group_name_H-M   'P 1'
#
loop_
_entity.id
_entity.type
_entity.pdbx_description
1 polymer ?
#
loop_
_entity_poly.entity_id
_entity_poly.type
_entity_poly.pdbx_seq_one_letter_code
_entity_poly.pdbx_strand_id
1 'polypeptide(L)'
;MSADYFCDRQQESEQLVREVMNGNNLALVSTRRMGKTGLIRHCFQFPEIKHGYYTFFIDIYDSRSLRDLVFALSKEILEVLKPVGKKALHGFWECVKSLQASISFDVNGMPSLNLGLGDIQAPATTLDEIFRYLEQADKPCLIAIDEFQQITGYAEKNVEATLRTYVQHCNNA
;
A
#
# COMPACT_ATOMS: atom_id res chain seq x y z
N MET A 1 1.00 16.37 9.85
CA MET A 1 0.16 17.57 9.62
C MET A 1 -0.95 17.51 10.64
N SER A 2 -1.14 18.55 11.45
CA SER A 2 -2.29 18.60 12.36
C SER A 2 -3.56 18.89 11.56
N ALA A 3 -4.71 18.45 12.07
CA ALA A 3 -6.03 18.66 11.45
C ALA A 3 -6.34 20.14 11.17
N ASP A 4 -5.72 21.04 11.91
CA ASP A 4 -5.96 22.50 11.85
C ASP A 4 -5.45 23.18 10.57
N TYR A 5 -4.63 22.51 9.77
CA TYR A 5 -4.09 23.06 8.50
C TYR A 5 -4.84 22.56 7.26
N PHE A 6 -5.92 21.76 7.42
CA PHE A 6 -6.67 21.21 6.29
C PHE A 6 -7.98 21.99 6.11
N CYS A 7 -7.87 23.26 5.69
CA CYS A 7 -8.95 24.22 5.82
C CYS A 7 -10.01 24.25 4.73
N ASP A 8 -9.96 23.49 3.62
CA ASP A 8 -10.87 23.83 2.51
C ASP A 8 -11.34 22.67 1.61
N ARG A 9 -11.12 21.41 2.02
CA ARG A 9 -11.48 20.24 1.20
C ARG A 9 -12.34 19.22 1.95
N GLN A 10 -13.21 19.69 2.85
CA GLN A 10 -14.02 18.81 3.67
C GLN A 10 -14.98 17.97 2.81
N GLN A 11 -15.65 18.61 1.85
CA GLN A 11 -16.59 17.90 0.96
C GLN A 11 -15.90 16.82 0.12
N GLU A 12 -14.71 17.13 -0.42
CA GLU A 12 -13.90 16.18 -1.18
C GLU A 12 -13.42 15.01 -0.30
N SER A 13 -13.03 15.30 0.94
CA SER A 13 -12.62 14.28 1.90
C SER A 13 -13.77 13.34 2.25
N GLU A 14 -14.95 13.88 2.55
CA GLU A 14 -16.16 13.12 2.86
C GLU A 14 -16.61 12.27 1.66
N GLN A 15 -16.53 12.84 0.45
CA GLN A 15 -16.82 12.10 -0.77
C GLN A 15 -15.85 10.94 -0.97
N LEU A 16 -14.54 11.19 -0.81
CA LEU A 16 -13.50 10.16 -0.95
C LEU A 16 -13.72 9.02 0.05
N VAL A 17 -13.94 9.35 1.32
CA VAL A 17 -14.21 8.36 2.37
C VAL A 17 -15.46 7.54 2.03
N ARG A 18 -16.53 8.18 1.58
CA ARG A 18 -17.79 7.51 1.18
C ARG A 18 -17.55 6.51 0.05
N GLU A 19 -16.81 6.91 -0.97
CA GLU A 19 -16.52 6.04 -2.12
C GLU A 19 -15.67 4.84 -1.71
N VAL A 20 -14.67 5.06 -0.85
CA VAL A 20 -13.86 3.96 -0.29
C VAL A 20 -14.72 2.99 0.52
N MET A 21 -15.61 3.51 1.37
CA MET A 21 -16.52 2.66 2.16
C MET A 21 -17.53 1.87 1.31
N ASN A 22 -17.84 2.37 0.10
CA ASN A 22 -18.64 1.64 -0.88
C ASN A 22 -17.84 0.58 -1.67
N GLY A 23 -16.55 0.42 -1.39
CA GLY A 23 -15.67 -0.52 -2.09
C GLY A 23 -15.27 -0.06 -3.49
N ASN A 24 -15.36 1.24 -3.78
CA ASN A 24 -15.00 1.78 -5.09
C ASN A 24 -13.50 2.06 -5.20
N ASN A 25 -12.91 1.65 -6.31
CA ASN A 25 -11.56 2.03 -6.69
C ASN A 25 -11.57 3.42 -7.32
N LEU A 26 -10.67 4.30 -6.88
CA LEU A 26 -10.68 5.72 -7.23
C LEU A 26 -9.38 6.17 -7.89
N ALA A 27 -9.50 7.03 -8.89
CA ALA A 27 -8.37 7.74 -9.47
C ALA A 27 -8.49 9.25 -9.20
N LEU A 28 -7.55 9.80 -8.42
CA LEU A 28 -7.49 11.23 -8.13
C LEU A 28 -6.64 11.94 -9.20
N VAL A 29 -7.33 12.67 -10.07
CA VAL A 29 -6.67 13.44 -11.15
C VAL A 29 -6.74 14.92 -10.80
N SER A 30 -5.59 15.56 -10.70
CA SER A 30 -5.49 17.02 -10.56
C SER A 30 -4.12 17.52 -11.02
N THR A 31 -3.98 18.81 -11.22
CA THR A 31 -2.68 19.44 -11.50
C THR A 31 -1.71 19.22 -10.33
N ARG A 32 -0.42 19.37 -10.61
CA ARG A 32 0.62 19.27 -9.57
C ARG A 32 0.39 20.31 -8.46
N ARG A 33 0.81 19.98 -7.24
CA ARG A 33 0.74 20.85 -6.04
C ARG A 33 -0.67 21.20 -5.55
N MET A 34 -1.70 20.51 -6.03
CA MET A 34 -3.08 20.68 -5.53
C MET A 34 -3.40 19.88 -4.27
N GLY A 35 -2.39 19.42 -3.54
CA GLY A 35 -2.58 18.79 -2.23
C GLY A 35 -3.19 17.38 -2.25
N LYS A 36 -3.07 16.62 -3.35
CA LYS A 36 -3.58 15.22 -3.43
C LYS A 36 -3.08 14.34 -2.28
N THR A 37 -1.77 14.31 -2.08
CA THR A 37 -1.13 13.55 -0.99
C THR A 37 -1.68 13.93 0.38
N GLY A 38 -1.87 15.25 0.62
CA GLY A 38 -2.47 15.76 1.85
C GLY A 38 -3.90 15.29 2.03
N LEU A 39 -4.71 15.33 0.97
CA LEU A 39 -6.10 14.87 0.97
C LEU A 39 -6.17 13.37 1.33
N ILE A 40 -5.39 12.51 0.68
CA ILE A 40 -5.36 11.07 0.96
C ILE A 40 -4.98 10.81 2.42
N ARG A 41 -3.88 11.42 2.89
CA ARG A 41 -3.42 11.25 4.27
C ARG A 41 -4.42 11.79 5.30
N HIS A 42 -5.18 12.83 4.96
CA HIS A 42 -6.28 13.32 5.79
C HIS A 42 -7.42 12.30 5.84
N CYS A 43 -7.84 11.75 4.70
CA CYS A 43 -8.87 10.71 4.65
C CYS A 43 -8.51 9.48 5.49
N PHE A 44 -7.24 9.09 5.55
CA PHE A 44 -6.77 7.98 6.41
C PHE A 44 -6.96 8.25 7.90
N GLN A 45 -7.16 9.49 8.33
CA GLN A 45 -7.42 9.84 9.74
C GLN A 45 -8.91 9.83 10.12
N PHE A 46 -9.82 9.71 9.15
CA PHE A 46 -11.24 9.57 9.45
C PHE A 46 -11.47 8.30 10.28
N PRO A 47 -12.29 8.36 11.35
CA PRO A 47 -12.50 7.24 12.26
C PRO A 47 -12.90 5.94 11.55
N GLU A 48 -13.74 6.04 10.53
CA GLU A 48 -14.25 4.93 9.74
C GLU A 48 -13.11 4.19 9.01
N ILE A 49 -12.19 4.96 8.43
CA ILE A 49 -11.02 4.40 7.72
C ILE A 49 -9.98 3.92 8.72
N LYS A 50 -9.60 4.76 9.67
CA LYS A 50 -8.53 4.48 10.63
C LYS A 50 -8.78 3.22 11.46
N HIS A 51 -10.01 2.95 11.83
CA HIS A 51 -10.35 1.78 12.64
C HIS A 51 -10.82 0.59 11.80
N GLY A 52 -11.41 0.85 10.63
CA GLY A 52 -11.99 -0.16 9.76
C GLY A 52 -11.02 -0.80 8.78
N TYR A 53 -9.93 -0.14 8.44
CA TYR A 53 -9.03 -0.55 7.36
C TYR A 53 -7.57 -0.64 7.82
N TYR A 54 -6.79 -1.48 7.14
CA TYR A 54 -5.35 -1.31 7.03
C TYR A 54 -5.07 -0.32 5.91
N THR A 55 -4.34 0.76 6.19
CA THR A 55 -4.08 1.82 5.20
C THR A 55 -2.61 1.81 4.79
N PHE A 56 -2.34 1.69 3.51
CA PHE A 56 -1.02 1.67 2.91
C PHE A 56 -0.88 2.85 1.95
N PHE A 57 0.13 3.67 2.15
CA PHE A 57 0.41 4.81 1.27
C PHE A 57 1.80 4.66 0.67
N ILE A 58 1.87 4.41 -0.62
CA ILE A 58 3.12 4.31 -1.36
C ILE A 58 3.27 5.46 -2.35
N ASP A 59 4.44 6.07 -2.35
CA ASP A 59 4.87 7.03 -3.36
C ASP A 59 5.87 6.34 -4.28
N ILE A 60 5.52 6.26 -5.55
CA ILE A 60 6.34 5.58 -6.56
C ILE A 60 7.06 6.55 -7.51
N TYR A 61 7.23 7.81 -7.10
CA TYR A 61 7.88 8.84 -7.89
C TYR A 61 9.26 8.42 -8.42
N ASP A 62 10.08 7.81 -7.56
CA ASP A 62 11.43 7.37 -7.90
C ASP A 62 11.51 5.94 -8.47
N SER A 63 10.39 5.25 -8.57
CA SER A 63 10.35 3.88 -9.08
C SER A 63 10.54 3.83 -10.60
N ARG A 64 11.25 2.81 -11.07
CA ARG A 64 11.60 2.61 -12.48
C ARG A 64 11.25 1.22 -13.00
N SER A 65 10.76 0.36 -12.12
CA SER A 65 10.48 -1.05 -12.43
C SER A 65 9.37 -1.60 -11.53
N LEU A 66 8.78 -2.72 -11.94
CA LEU A 66 7.86 -3.48 -11.09
C LEU A 66 8.52 -3.90 -9.78
N ARG A 67 9.83 -4.17 -9.78
CA ARG A 67 10.60 -4.49 -8.58
C ARG A 67 10.56 -3.34 -7.57
N ASP A 68 10.76 -2.10 -8.02
CA ASP A 68 10.74 -0.92 -7.15
C ASP A 68 9.35 -0.70 -6.54
N LEU A 69 8.29 -0.89 -7.33
CA LEU A 69 6.91 -0.80 -6.85
C LEU A 69 6.63 -1.86 -5.78
N VAL A 70 6.98 -3.12 -6.07
CA VAL A 70 6.79 -4.24 -5.13
C VAL A 70 7.59 -4.03 -3.85
N PHE A 71 8.80 -3.49 -3.96
CA PHE A 71 9.63 -3.12 -2.81
C PHE A 71 8.96 -2.05 -1.94
N ALA A 72 8.48 -0.97 -2.56
CA ALA A 72 7.78 0.11 -1.85
C ALA A 72 6.53 -0.42 -1.14
N LEU A 73 5.72 -1.24 -1.81
CA LEU A 73 4.51 -1.83 -1.26
C LEU A 73 4.84 -2.79 -0.10
N SER A 74 5.81 -3.68 -0.27
CA SER A 74 6.23 -4.61 0.78
C SER A 74 6.71 -3.87 2.03
N LYS A 75 7.52 -2.83 1.84
CA LYS A 75 8.05 -2.01 2.93
C LYS A 75 6.93 -1.32 3.70
N GLU A 76 5.97 -0.72 3.01
CA GLU A 76 4.83 -0.05 3.63
C GLU A 76 3.96 -1.03 4.41
N ILE A 77 3.65 -2.19 3.84
CA ILE A 77 2.88 -3.22 4.54
C ILE A 77 3.58 -3.63 5.84
N LEU A 78 4.88 -3.86 5.80
CA LEU A 78 5.64 -4.23 6.97
C LEU A 78 5.63 -3.14 8.05
N GLU A 79 5.77 -1.86 7.67
CA GLU A 79 5.70 -0.75 8.62
C GLU A 79 4.31 -0.65 9.27
N VAL A 80 3.24 -0.84 8.52
CA VAL A 80 1.85 -0.83 9.03
C VAL A 80 1.58 -2.03 9.92
N LEU A 81 2.13 -3.21 9.63
CA LEU A 81 1.91 -4.43 10.40
C LEU A 81 2.74 -4.51 11.69
N LYS A 82 3.88 -3.82 11.79
CA LYS A 82 4.73 -3.82 13.00
C LYS A 82 3.95 -3.54 14.28
N PRO A 83 3.15 -2.46 14.39
CA PRO A 83 2.38 -2.17 15.59
C PRO A 83 1.20 -3.13 15.81
N VAL A 84 0.74 -3.84 14.78
CA VAL A 84 -0.35 -4.84 14.90
C VAL A 84 0.13 -6.09 15.64
N GLY A 85 1.40 -6.44 15.50
CA GLY A 85 2.05 -7.46 16.30
C GLY A 85 2.64 -8.63 15.52
N LYS A 86 3.31 -9.51 16.26
CA LYS A 86 4.07 -10.65 15.70
C LYS A 86 3.25 -11.57 14.81
N LYS A 87 1.98 -11.79 15.14
CA LYS A 87 1.09 -12.70 14.38
C LYS A 87 0.84 -12.18 12.96
N ALA A 88 0.57 -10.88 12.81
CA ALA A 88 0.32 -10.27 11.51
C ALA A 88 1.59 -10.27 10.63
N LEU A 89 2.73 -9.92 11.23
CA LEU A 89 4.02 -10.00 10.55
C LEU A 89 4.38 -11.41 10.12
N HIS A 90 4.18 -12.40 11.00
CA HIS A 90 4.42 -13.81 10.68
C HIS A 90 3.52 -14.29 9.54
N GLY A 91 2.23 -13.93 9.56
CA GLY A 91 1.29 -14.24 8.48
C GLY A 91 1.73 -13.67 7.13
N PHE A 92 2.23 -12.44 7.11
CA PHE A 92 2.80 -11.85 5.90
C PHE A 92 3.98 -12.67 5.36
N TRP A 93 4.92 -13.05 6.23
CA TRP A 93 6.08 -13.87 5.84
C TRP A 93 5.74 -15.25 5.35
N GLU A 94 4.80 -15.91 5.98
CA GLU A 94 4.32 -17.22 5.54
C GLU A 94 3.66 -17.17 4.16
N CYS A 95 3.06 -16.04 3.82
CA CYS A 95 2.39 -15.83 2.54
C CYS A 95 3.36 -15.39 1.43
N VAL A 96 4.29 -14.47 1.73
CA VAL A 96 5.18 -13.85 0.72
C VAL A 96 6.54 -14.56 0.72
N LYS A 97 6.57 -15.79 0.22
CA LYS A 97 7.75 -16.68 0.23
C LYS A 97 8.82 -16.28 -0.78
N SER A 98 8.46 -15.54 -1.82
CA SER A 98 9.40 -15.07 -2.84
C SER A 98 10.26 -13.89 -2.37
N LEU A 99 9.93 -13.28 -1.22
CA LEU A 99 10.80 -12.33 -0.56
C LEU A 99 11.93 -13.07 0.14
N GLN A 100 13.15 -12.90 -0.34
CA GLN A 100 14.36 -13.51 0.27
C GLN A 100 14.98 -12.62 1.33
N ALA A 101 14.19 -11.79 2.00
CA ALA A 101 14.66 -10.83 2.99
C ALA A 101 15.28 -11.51 4.21
N SER A 102 16.38 -10.96 4.69
CA SER A 102 17.03 -11.38 5.93
C SER A 102 16.17 -10.92 7.12
N ILE A 103 15.58 -11.86 7.83
CA ILE A 103 14.92 -11.59 9.10
C ILE A 103 15.99 -11.53 10.18
N SER A 104 16.19 -10.36 10.77
CA SER A 104 16.91 -10.21 12.03
C SER A 104 15.89 -9.99 13.15
N PHE A 105 16.19 -10.48 14.33
CA PHE A 105 15.35 -10.23 15.51
C PHE A 105 16.09 -9.24 16.42
N ASP A 106 15.35 -8.24 16.90
CA ASP A 106 15.89 -7.34 17.91
C ASP A 106 16.00 -8.03 19.27
N VAL A 107 16.58 -7.34 20.25
CA VAL A 107 16.76 -7.86 21.62
C VAL A 107 15.45 -8.24 22.33
N ASN A 108 14.31 -7.78 21.83
CA ASN A 108 12.96 -8.08 22.33
C ASN A 108 12.31 -9.22 21.54
N GLY A 109 13.03 -9.84 20.60
CA GLY A 109 12.51 -10.87 19.71
C GLY A 109 11.48 -10.36 18.71
N MET A 110 11.46 -9.04 18.43
CA MET A 110 10.68 -8.48 17.33
C MET A 110 11.44 -8.65 16.02
N PRO A 111 10.77 -9.15 14.97
CA PRO A 111 11.42 -9.25 13.67
C PRO A 111 11.75 -7.84 13.16
N SER A 112 13.03 -7.59 13.01
CA SER A 112 13.55 -6.45 12.30
C SER A 112 13.84 -6.87 10.88
N LEU A 113 13.19 -6.24 9.94
CA LEU A 113 13.25 -6.58 8.54
C LEU A 113 14.18 -5.61 7.81
N ASN A 114 15.30 -6.13 7.40
CA ASN A 114 16.15 -5.47 6.43
C ASN A 114 15.75 -5.94 5.03
N LEU A 115 14.64 -5.38 4.53
CA LEU A 115 14.21 -5.61 3.16
C LEU A 115 15.09 -4.74 2.24
N GLY A 116 15.93 -5.39 1.44
CA GLY A 116 16.68 -4.76 0.37
C GLY A 116 15.99 -4.95 -0.98
N LEU A 117 16.24 -4.03 -1.93
CA LEU A 117 15.71 -4.16 -3.29
C LEU A 117 16.15 -5.48 -3.95
N GLY A 118 17.35 -5.98 -3.62
CA GLY A 118 17.89 -7.24 -4.11
C GLY A 118 17.15 -8.49 -3.63
N ASP A 119 16.36 -8.39 -2.57
CA ASP A 119 15.60 -9.52 -2.02
C ASP A 119 14.37 -9.89 -2.88
N ILE A 120 13.99 -9.02 -3.80
CA ILE A 120 12.87 -9.25 -4.74
C ILE A 120 13.44 -9.80 -6.05
N GLN A 121 13.52 -11.12 -6.15
CA GLN A 121 14.05 -11.81 -7.34
C GLN A 121 12.99 -12.02 -8.42
N ALA A 122 11.73 -12.20 -8.03
CA ALA A 122 10.59 -12.47 -8.90
C ALA A 122 9.44 -11.49 -8.61
N PRO A 123 9.52 -10.22 -9.07
CA PRO A 123 8.58 -9.17 -8.68
C PRO A 123 7.10 -9.50 -8.94
N ALA A 124 6.80 -10.14 -10.06
CA ALA A 124 5.43 -10.54 -10.38
C ALA A 124 4.89 -11.60 -9.40
N THR A 125 5.70 -12.59 -9.04
CA THR A 125 5.34 -13.62 -8.05
C THR A 125 5.15 -12.98 -6.67
N THR A 126 6.07 -12.09 -6.28
CA THR A 126 5.98 -11.38 -4.99
C THR A 126 4.72 -10.54 -4.91
N LEU A 127 4.36 -9.85 -6.00
CA LEU A 127 3.12 -9.06 -6.06
C LEU A 127 1.88 -9.95 -5.90
N ASP A 128 1.83 -11.11 -6.56
CA ASP A 128 0.74 -12.08 -6.42
C ASP A 128 0.60 -12.58 -4.98
N GLU A 129 1.72 -12.92 -4.34
CA GLU A 129 1.74 -13.34 -2.94
C GLU A 129 1.27 -12.23 -1.99
N ILE A 130 1.66 -10.97 -2.24
CA ILE A 130 1.19 -9.81 -1.46
C ILE A 130 -0.33 -9.66 -1.58
N PHE A 131 -0.89 -9.67 -2.78
CA PHE A 131 -2.34 -9.52 -2.95
C PHE A 131 -3.10 -10.70 -2.34
N ARG A 132 -2.57 -11.91 -2.40
CA ARG A 132 -3.14 -13.06 -1.70
C ARG A 132 -3.12 -12.88 -0.19
N TYR A 133 -2.07 -12.29 0.38
CA TYR A 133 -2.03 -11.96 1.79
C TYR A 133 -3.08 -10.90 2.15
N LEU A 134 -3.19 -9.83 1.37
CA LEU A 134 -4.17 -8.76 1.59
C LEU A 134 -5.62 -9.29 1.52
N GLU A 135 -5.90 -10.21 0.60
CA GLU A 135 -7.22 -10.86 0.50
C GLU A 135 -7.59 -11.64 1.75
N GLN A 136 -6.62 -12.19 2.46
CA GLN A 136 -6.82 -12.98 3.69
C GLN A 136 -6.71 -12.16 4.98
N ALA A 137 -6.47 -10.86 4.87
CA ALA A 137 -6.34 -9.99 6.04
C ALA A 137 -7.66 -9.93 6.83
N ASP A 138 -7.55 -9.78 8.14
CA ASP A 138 -8.69 -9.70 9.06
C ASP A 138 -9.46 -8.38 8.98
N LYS A 139 -8.93 -7.41 8.26
CA LYS A 139 -9.58 -6.12 7.93
C LYS A 139 -9.38 -5.80 6.46
N PRO A 140 -10.32 -5.06 5.86
CA PRO A 140 -10.12 -4.51 4.53
C PRO A 140 -8.84 -3.68 4.42
N CYS A 141 -8.21 -3.74 3.27
CA CYS A 141 -6.98 -3.05 2.97
C CYS A 141 -7.24 -1.88 2.01
N LEU A 142 -6.73 -0.71 2.33
CA LEU A 142 -6.82 0.47 1.48
C LEU A 142 -5.42 0.87 1.02
N ILE A 143 -5.15 0.70 -0.27
CA ILE A 143 -3.86 1.03 -0.87
C ILE A 143 -4.00 2.33 -1.65
N ALA A 144 -3.23 3.34 -1.29
CA ALA A 144 -3.09 4.57 -2.06
C ALA A 144 -1.71 4.62 -2.71
N ILE A 145 -1.70 4.76 -4.02
CA ILE A 145 -0.48 4.86 -4.83
C ILE A 145 -0.38 6.29 -5.36
N ASP A 146 0.58 7.05 -4.86
CA ASP A 146 0.89 8.40 -5.39
C ASP A 146 1.84 8.29 -6.58
N GLU A 147 1.73 9.24 -7.50
CA GLU A 147 2.50 9.31 -8.76
C GLU A 147 2.35 8.05 -9.64
N PHE A 148 1.14 7.45 -9.65
CA PHE A 148 0.82 6.19 -10.35
C PHE A 148 1.23 6.18 -11.83
N GLN A 149 1.28 7.33 -12.50
CA GLN A 149 1.71 7.44 -13.90
C GLN A 149 3.15 6.96 -14.14
N GLN A 150 3.98 6.82 -13.09
CA GLN A 150 5.35 6.32 -13.22
C GLN A 150 5.41 4.90 -13.82
N ILE A 151 4.36 4.09 -13.61
CA ILE A 151 4.32 2.73 -14.15
C ILE A 151 4.40 2.66 -15.68
N THR A 152 4.00 3.74 -16.37
CA THR A 152 4.09 3.81 -17.84
C THR A 152 5.52 3.87 -18.36
N GLY A 153 6.47 4.25 -17.48
CA GLY A 153 7.91 4.31 -17.78
C GLY A 153 8.67 3.01 -17.45
N TYR A 154 8.00 1.99 -16.91
CA TYR A 154 8.67 0.75 -16.54
C TYR A 154 9.10 -0.05 -17.78
N ALA A 155 10.22 -0.76 -17.65
CA ALA A 155 10.72 -1.62 -18.71
C ALA A 155 9.83 -2.86 -18.92
N GLU A 156 9.17 -3.32 -17.86
CA GLU A 156 8.25 -4.45 -17.91
C GLU A 156 6.95 -4.05 -18.60
N LYS A 157 6.55 -4.87 -19.56
CA LYS A 157 5.29 -4.66 -20.29
C LYS A 157 4.10 -5.12 -19.44
N ASN A 158 2.96 -4.44 -19.62
CA ASN A 158 1.67 -4.82 -19.04
C ASN A 158 1.55 -4.69 -17.49
N VAL A 159 2.43 -3.93 -16.83
CA VAL A 159 2.33 -3.70 -15.38
C VAL A 159 0.97 -3.10 -15.00
N GLU A 160 0.47 -2.14 -15.78
CA GLU A 160 -0.87 -1.57 -15.58
C GLU A 160 -1.97 -2.64 -15.66
N ALA A 161 -1.92 -3.50 -16.69
CA ALA A 161 -2.91 -4.57 -16.85
C ALA A 161 -2.84 -5.58 -15.69
N THR A 162 -1.65 -5.90 -15.23
CA THR A 162 -1.43 -6.78 -14.06
C THR A 162 -2.05 -6.16 -12.80
N LEU A 163 -1.74 -4.88 -12.51
CA LEU A 163 -2.33 -4.19 -11.36
C LEU A 163 -3.84 -4.08 -11.46
N ARG A 164 -4.36 -3.81 -12.65
CA ARG A 164 -5.81 -3.77 -12.90
C ARG A 164 -6.48 -5.10 -12.58
N THR A 165 -5.85 -6.22 -12.90
CA THR A 165 -6.36 -7.55 -12.57
C THR A 165 -6.49 -7.73 -11.06
N TYR A 166 -5.49 -7.35 -10.28
CA TYR A 166 -5.59 -7.42 -8.82
C TYR A 166 -6.69 -6.51 -8.26
N VAL A 167 -6.73 -5.26 -8.72
CA VAL A 167 -7.77 -4.28 -8.32
C VAL A 167 -9.19 -4.77 -8.62
N GLN A 168 -9.39 -5.54 -9.70
CA GLN A 168 -10.70 -6.06 -10.07
C GLN A 168 -11.10 -7.34 -9.32
N HIS A 169 -10.15 -8.12 -8.85
CA HIS A 169 -10.41 -9.44 -8.28
C HIS A 169 -10.12 -9.54 -6.77
N CYS A 170 -9.39 -8.60 -6.19
CA CYS A 170 -9.17 -8.54 -4.76
C CYS A 170 -10.37 -7.84 -4.09
N ASN A 171 -11.17 -8.60 -3.33
CA ASN A 171 -12.37 -8.05 -2.68
C ASN A 171 -12.05 -7.41 -1.31
N ASN A 172 -10.84 -7.56 -0.83
CA ASN A 172 -10.41 -7.09 0.49
C ASN A 172 -9.32 -6.00 0.41
N ALA A 173 -8.94 -5.56 -0.79
CA ALA A 173 -7.97 -4.49 -1.01
C ALA A 173 -8.34 -3.61 -2.20
#